data_39fdc1f7f7dc0e113560f4bb759a9926
#
_entry.id   39fdc1f7f7dc0e113560f4bb759a9926
#
_cell.length_a   1.000
_cell.length_b   1.000
_cell.length_c   1.000
_cell.angle_alpha   90.00
_cell.angle_beta   90.00
_cell.angle_gamma   90.00
#
_symmetry.space_group_name_H-M   'P 1'
#
loop_
_entity.id
_entity.type
_entity.pdbx_description
1 polymer ?
#
loop_
_entity_poly.entity_id
_entity_poly.type
_entity_poly.pdbx_seq_one_letter_code
_entity_poly.pdbx_strand_id
1 'polypeptide(L)'
;GNPYYAAVLNYPVPVKTAINAGLQVERTYSVEQDGEFVETTAFKRGQTVRVTLSVHVPAFQSFVAVSDPVVGAFEPLNSLQTDVGRDGFYFKDSNFKQVTFFAEELQAGTYVLTYDAQVVADGVFTAFPAKAEAMYLPDVFGLSATQEITVQ
;
A
#
# COMPACT_ATOMS: atom_id res chain seq x y z
N GLY A 1 6.52 40.51 -15.35
CA GLY A 1 6.33 39.66 -15.10
C GLY A 1 6.10 38.57 -15.27
N ASN A 2 6.19 38.20 -15.28
CA ASN A 2 5.95 37.12 -15.23
C ASN A 2 6.27 36.19 -14.78
N PRO A 3 6.07 35.86 -14.37
CA PRO A 3 6.31 34.98 -13.71
C PRO A 3 6.17 33.84 -13.74
N TYR A 4 6.30 33.29 -13.60
CA TYR A 4 6.12 32.32 -13.70
C TYR A 4 6.29 31.42 -13.19
N TYR A 5 6.24 31.26 -13.07
CA TYR A 5 6.22 30.40 -12.68
C TYR A 5 6.22 29.39 -12.75
N ALA A 6 6.16 29.57 -12.75
CA ALA A 6 6.19 28.66 -12.90
C ALA A 6 6.42 27.56 -12.45
N ALA A 7 6.57 27.44 -12.53
CA ALA A 7 6.85 26.40 -12.53
C ALA A 7 7.04 25.46 -11.76
N VAL A 8 7.01 25.50 -11.31
CA VAL A 8 7.06 24.84 -10.43
C VAL A 8 6.41 23.67 -10.04
N LEU A 9 6.23 23.10 -10.86
CA LEU A 9 5.44 21.98 -10.70
C LEU A 9 6.28 20.75 -10.69
N ASN A 10 7.00 20.60 -9.65
CA ASN A 10 7.52 19.31 -9.31
C ASN A 10 6.39 18.46 -8.76
N TYR A 11 5.46 18.15 -9.60
CA TYR A 11 4.64 16.99 -9.31
C TYR A 11 5.52 15.77 -9.47
N PRO A 12 5.66 14.94 -8.46
CA PRO A 12 6.08 13.59 -8.72
C PRO A 12 5.04 13.06 -9.70
N VAL A 13 5.47 12.76 -10.89
CA VAL A 13 4.60 12.11 -11.89
C VAL A 13 4.14 10.81 -11.23
N PRO A 14 2.84 10.63 -11.03
CA PRO A 14 2.37 9.41 -10.41
C PRO A 14 2.86 8.25 -11.25
N VAL A 15 3.49 7.28 -10.61
CA VAL A 15 3.81 6.03 -11.27
C VAL A 15 2.47 5.37 -11.55
N LYS A 16 1.97 5.53 -12.75
CA LYS A 16 0.66 5.00 -13.14
C LYS A 16 0.66 3.49 -13.28
N THR A 17 1.81 2.91 -13.56
CA THR A 17 1.97 1.48 -13.77
C THR A 17 2.87 0.88 -12.71
N ALA A 18 2.61 -0.38 -12.38
CA ALA A 18 3.45 -1.13 -11.45
C ALA A 18 4.86 -1.30 -12.02
N ILE A 19 5.85 -1.37 -11.13
CA ILE A 19 7.23 -1.64 -11.47
C ILE A 19 7.64 -2.95 -10.81
N ASN A 20 8.22 -3.86 -11.59
CA ASN A 20 8.76 -5.11 -11.11
C ASN A 20 10.29 -5.11 -11.35
N ALA A 21 11.05 -4.99 -10.28
CA ALA A 21 12.51 -5.07 -10.29
C ALA A 21 12.98 -6.21 -9.38
N GLY A 22 12.40 -7.39 -9.54
CA GLY A 22 12.70 -8.57 -8.76
C GLY A 22 11.66 -8.93 -7.72
N LEU A 23 10.83 -7.97 -7.30
CA LEU A 23 9.65 -8.17 -6.47
C LEU A 23 8.46 -7.54 -7.18
N GLN A 24 7.27 -8.07 -6.94
CA GLN A 24 6.04 -7.53 -7.51
C GLN A 24 5.04 -7.26 -6.39
N VAL A 25 4.39 -6.10 -6.44
CA VAL A 25 3.38 -5.70 -5.47
C VAL A 25 2.12 -5.27 -6.19
N GLU A 26 1.00 -5.82 -5.77
CA GLU A 26 -0.33 -5.37 -6.19
C GLU A 26 -1.10 -4.92 -4.95
N ARG A 27 -1.86 -3.85 -5.07
CA ARG A 27 -2.69 -3.34 -3.99
C ARG A 27 -4.11 -3.19 -4.44
N THR A 28 -5.03 -3.69 -3.62
CA THR A 28 -6.47 -3.51 -3.81
C THR A 28 -7.11 -2.94 -2.56
N TYR A 29 -8.23 -2.27 -2.75
CA TYR A 29 -9.07 -1.73 -1.69
C TYR A 29 -10.43 -2.38 -1.76
N SER A 30 -11.01 -2.70 -0.62
CA SER A 30 -12.33 -3.30 -0.53
C SER A 30 -13.11 -2.81 0.66
N VAL A 31 -14.44 -2.87 0.56
CA VAL A 31 -15.35 -2.60 1.67
C VAL A 31 -16.20 -3.83 1.92
N GLU A 32 -16.61 -4.01 3.15
CA GLU A 32 -17.54 -5.06 3.50
C GLU A 32 -18.96 -4.65 3.09
N GLN A 33 -19.60 -5.50 2.29
CA GLN A 33 -20.99 -5.36 1.88
C GLN A 33 -21.66 -6.73 2.04
N ASP A 34 -22.67 -6.79 2.87
CA ASP A 34 -23.47 -8.00 3.11
C ASP A 34 -22.62 -9.24 3.50
N GLY A 35 -21.53 -9.01 4.23
CA GLY A 35 -20.63 -10.06 4.69
C GLY A 35 -19.55 -10.45 3.72
N GLU A 36 -19.45 -9.78 2.57
CA GLU A 36 -18.40 -10.01 1.58
C GLU A 36 -17.57 -8.74 1.36
N PHE A 37 -16.30 -8.91 1.03
CA PHE A 37 -15.44 -7.80 0.67
C PHE A 37 -15.50 -7.54 -0.83
N VAL A 38 -15.93 -6.34 -1.20
CA VAL A 38 -16.09 -5.91 -2.60
C VAL A 38 -15.01 -4.89 -2.93
N GLU A 39 -14.23 -5.16 -3.98
CA GLU A 39 -13.21 -4.23 -4.43
C GLU A 39 -13.84 -2.96 -4.97
N THR A 40 -13.27 -1.82 -4.55
CA THR A 40 -13.72 -0.50 -4.99
C THR A 40 -12.62 0.53 -4.76
N THR A 41 -12.67 1.63 -5.52
CA THR A 41 -11.87 2.83 -5.27
C THR A 41 -12.76 4.03 -4.93
N ALA A 42 -14.06 3.78 -4.75
CA ALA A 42 -15.03 4.80 -4.36
C ALA A 42 -15.63 4.45 -3.00
N PHE A 43 -15.51 5.37 -2.06
CA PHE A 43 -15.87 5.15 -0.67
C PHE A 43 -16.81 6.23 -0.17
N LYS A 44 -17.43 5.94 0.99
CA LYS A 44 -18.17 6.91 1.79
C LYS A 44 -17.45 7.14 3.10
N ARG A 45 -17.47 8.37 3.57
CA ARG A 45 -16.92 8.71 4.88
C ARG A 45 -17.55 7.85 5.97
N GLY A 46 -16.73 7.34 6.87
CA GLY A 46 -17.15 6.46 7.97
C GLY A 46 -17.09 4.97 7.67
N GLN A 47 -16.90 4.58 6.40
CA GLN A 47 -16.71 3.17 6.06
C GLN A 47 -15.36 2.66 6.56
N THR A 48 -15.29 1.36 6.81
CA THR A 48 -14.03 0.66 7.02
C THR A 48 -13.58 0.08 5.69
N VAL A 49 -12.37 0.43 5.30
CA VAL A 49 -11.73 -0.10 4.09
C VAL A 49 -10.70 -1.14 4.49
N ARG A 50 -10.67 -2.24 3.76
CA ARG A 50 -9.57 -3.21 3.85
C ARG A 50 -8.61 -2.98 2.71
N VAL A 51 -7.36 -2.78 3.03
CA VAL A 51 -6.26 -2.67 2.08
C VAL A 51 -5.56 -4.02 2.01
N THR A 52 -5.44 -4.56 0.81
CA THR A 52 -4.80 -5.85 0.56
C THR A 52 -3.58 -5.63 -0.33
N LEU A 53 -2.43 -6.10 0.14
CA LEU A 53 -1.17 -6.08 -0.59
C LEU A 53 -0.82 -7.52 -0.96
N SER A 54 -0.70 -7.80 -2.24
CA SER A 54 -0.22 -9.08 -2.74
C SER A 54 1.22 -8.92 -3.19
N VAL A 55 2.14 -9.63 -2.54
CA VAL A 55 3.57 -9.54 -2.80
C VAL A 55 4.05 -10.84 -3.42
N HIS A 56 4.56 -10.78 -4.64
CA HIS A 56 5.14 -11.93 -5.31
C HIS A 56 6.67 -11.89 -5.20
N VAL A 57 7.21 -12.97 -4.64
CA VAL A 57 8.64 -13.18 -4.42
C VAL A 57 9.08 -14.34 -5.31
N PRO A 58 9.80 -14.09 -6.40
CA PRO A 58 10.15 -15.14 -7.36
C PRO A 58 11.24 -16.08 -6.88
N ALA A 59 12.07 -15.63 -5.95
CA ALA A 59 13.17 -16.41 -5.36
C ALA A 59 13.37 -15.99 -3.91
N PHE A 60 14.03 -16.82 -3.12
CA PHE A 60 14.34 -16.53 -1.72
C PHE A 60 14.91 -15.11 -1.54
N GLN A 61 14.37 -14.38 -0.56
CA GLN A 61 14.83 -13.05 -0.18
C GLN A 61 14.97 -12.96 1.33
N SER A 62 15.98 -12.22 1.77
CA SER A 62 16.20 -11.90 3.18
C SER A 62 15.89 -10.43 3.42
N PHE A 63 15.33 -10.12 4.58
CA PHE A 63 15.07 -8.76 5.06
C PHE A 63 14.25 -7.93 4.06
N VAL A 64 13.02 -8.37 3.84
CA VAL A 64 12.07 -7.69 2.97
C VAL A 64 11.19 -6.75 3.79
N ALA A 65 11.05 -5.52 3.34
CA ALA A 65 10.11 -4.55 3.88
C ALA A 65 9.06 -4.23 2.83
N VAL A 66 7.80 -4.22 3.25
CA VAL A 66 6.67 -3.80 2.41
C VAL A 66 6.04 -2.58 3.07
N SER A 67 6.11 -1.45 2.39
CA SER A 67 5.63 -0.16 2.89
C SER A 67 4.50 0.35 2.01
N ASP A 68 3.39 0.68 2.64
CA ASP A 68 2.23 1.24 1.94
C ASP A 68 1.95 2.66 2.45
N PRO A 69 2.12 3.69 1.62
CA PRO A 69 1.71 5.04 1.98
C PRO A 69 0.20 5.09 2.15
N VAL A 70 -0.25 5.54 3.31
CA VAL A 70 -1.68 5.64 3.60
C VAL A 70 -2.31 6.77 2.81
N VAL A 71 -3.44 6.49 2.17
CA VAL A 71 -4.22 7.51 1.45
C VAL A 71 -4.66 8.60 2.44
N GLY A 72 -4.60 9.85 2.03
CA GLY A 72 -4.93 10.99 2.89
C GLY A 72 -6.35 10.98 3.46
N ALA A 73 -7.25 10.21 2.86
CA ALA A 73 -8.61 10.03 3.35
C ALA A 73 -8.74 8.93 4.41
N PHE A 74 -7.68 8.18 4.69
CA PHE A 74 -7.74 6.97 5.52
C PHE A 74 -6.96 7.14 6.81
N GLU A 75 -7.47 6.53 7.87
CA GLU A 75 -6.80 6.42 9.15
C GLU A 75 -6.68 4.93 9.50
N PRO A 76 -5.46 4.38 9.53
CA PRO A 76 -5.27 2.97 9.86
C PRO A 76 -5.82 2.64 11.23
N LEU A 77 -6.57 1.58 11.31
CA LEU A 77 -7.06 1.08 12.59
C LEU A 77 -5.93 0.30 13.27
N ASN A 78 -5.68 0.62 14.52
CA ASN A 78 -4.74 -0.11 15.36
C ASN A 78 -5.32 -1.47 15.74
N SER A 79 -5.52 -2.31 14.76
CA SER A 79 -5.68 -3.71 15.07
C SER A 79 -4.29 -4.30 15.21
N LEU A 80 -3.92 -4.61 16.40
CA LEU A 80 -2.79 -5.50 16.71
C LEU A 80 -3.08 -6.90 16.17
N GLN A 81 -3.56 -6.97 14.97
CA GLN A 81 -3.86 -8.23 14.34
C GLN A 81 -2.63 -8.78 13.67
N THR A 82 -2.06 -9.44 14.33
CA THR A 82 -1.10 -10.50 14.34
C THR A 82 -1.38 -11.71 13.47
N ASP A 83 -2.23 -11.61 12.51
CA ASP A 83 -2.32 -12.65 11.50
C ASP A 83 -1.15 -12.63 10.51
N VAL A 84 -0.23 -11.73 10.73
CA VAL A 84 0.98 -11.57 9.93
C VAL A 84 2.00 -12.69 10.18
N GLY A 85 1.84 -13.43 11.26
CA GLY A 85 2.80 -14.46 11.65
C GLY A 85 2.74 -15.78 10.86
N ARG A 86 1.78 -15.95 9.96
CA ARG A 86 1.64 -17.20 9.23
C ARG A 86 2.66 -17.38 8.12
N ASP A 87 3.12 -16.28 7.52
CA ASP A 87 3.92 -16.34 6.30
C ASP A 87 5.28 -15.64 6.42
N GLY A 88 5.79 -15.49 7.64
CA GLY A 88 7.11 -14.91 7.82
C GLY A 88 7.12 -13.39 7.92
N PHE A 89 6.01 -12.70 7.69
CA PHE A 89 5.89 -11.28 7.92
C PHE A 89 5.43 -11.00 9.35
N TYR A 90 5.93 -9.92 9.91
CA TYR A 90 5.40 -9.35 11.13
C TYR A 90 5.20 -7.85 10.95
N PHE A 91 4.18 -7.36 11.62
CA PHE A 91 3.83 -5.95 11.58
C PHE A 91 4.83 -5.16 12.40
N LYS A 92 5.47 -4.18 11.78
CA LYS A 92 6.50 -3.41 12.46
C LYS A 92 6.04 -2.02 12.87
N ASP A 93 5.34 -1.33 12.00
CA ASP A 93 4.97 0.06 12.27
C ASP A 93 3.70 0.44 11.51
N SER A 94 2.81 1.11 12.21
CA SER A 94 1.62 1.71 11.62
C SER A 94 1.43 3.10 12.19
N ASN A 95 1.43 4.06 11.31
CA ASN A 95 1.06 5.41 11.65
C ASN A 95 0.12 5.95 10.57
N PHE A 96 -0.37 7.17 10.76
CA PHE A 96 -1.34 7.76 9.82
C PHE A 96 -0.75 8.09 8.44
N LYS A 97 0.55 7.92 8.24
CA LYS A 97 1.21 8.18 6.96
C LYS A 97 1.58 6.91 6.21
N GLN A 98 1.91 5.85 6.92
CA GLN A 98 2.47 4.65 6.33
C GLN A 98 2.21 3.42 7.20
N VAL A 99 1.96 2.31 6.54
CA VAL A 99 1.91 0.97 7.16
C VAL A 99 3.06 0.15 6.59
N THR A 100 3.88 -0.40 7.46
CA THR A 100 5.06 -1.18 7.07
C THR A 100 4.98 -2.60 7.63
N PHE A 101 5.16 -3.57 6.76
CA PHE A 101 5.31 -4.98 7.10
C PHE A 101 6.76 -5.40 6.88
N PHE A 102 7.25 -6.29 7.70
CA PHE A 102 8.65 -6.69 7.68
C PHE A 102 8.78 -8.21 7.76
N ALA A 103 9.70 -8.77 6.99
CA ALA A 103 10.05 -10.18 7.04
C ALA A 103 11.56 -10.37 7.02
N GLU A 104 12.05 -11.31 7.82
CA GLU A 104 13.48 -11.64 7.84
C GLU A 104 13.85 -12.57 6.68
N GLU A 105 13.01 -13.54 6.39
CA GLU A 105 13.24 -14.52 5.33
C GLU A 105 11.92 -14.84 4.62
N LEU A 106 11.95 -14.80 3.30
CA LEU A 106 10.83 -15.19 2.46
C LEU A 106 11.26 -16.20 1.41
N GLN A 107 10.56 -17.32 1.38
CA GLN A 107 10.69 -18.28 0.29
C GLN A 107 9.99 -17.76 -0.97
N ALA A 108 10.31 -18.34 -2.12
CA ALA A 108 9.57 -18.03 -3.34
C ALA A 108 8.09 -18.33 -3.15
N GLY A 109 7.24 -17.38 -3.54
CA GLY A 109 5.79 -17.51 -3.40
C GLY A 109 5.07 -16.17 -3.45
N THR A 110 3.77 -16.21 -3.22
CA THR A 110 2.92 -15.03 -3.14
C THR A 110 2.40 -14.88 -1.71
N TYR A 111 2.56 -13.70 -1.16
CA TYR A 111 2.17 -13.35 0.21
C TYR A 111 1.09 -12.29 0.19
N VAL A 112 0.05 -12.48 0.99
CA VAL A 112 -1.08 -11.55 1.08
C VAL A 112 -1.05 -10.88 2.45
N LEU A 113 -0.91 -9.56 2.45
CA LEU A 113 -0.89 -8.73 3.64
C LEU A 113 -2.12 -7.83 3.64
N THR A 114 -2.76 -7.69 4.79
CA THR A 114 -3.94 -6.83 4.90
C THR A 114 -3.84 -5.91 6.11
N TYR A 115 -4.44 -4.73 6.00
CA TYR A 115 -4.73 -3.88 7.12
C TYR A 115 -6.05 -3.16 6.88
N ASP A 116 -6.70 -2.78 7.96
CA ASP A 116 -7.96 -2.04 7.89
C ASP A 116 -7.73 -0.57 8.25
N ALA A 117 -8.51 0.31 7.63
CA ALA A 117 -8.47 1.73 7.89
C ALA A 117 -9.88 2.29 7.85
N GLN A 118 -10.09 3.39 8.56
CA GLN A 118 -11.34 4.12 8.51
C GLN A 118 -11.26 5.27 7.51
N VAL A 119 -12.33 5.47 6.75
CA VAL A 119 -12.46 6.59 5.83
C VAL A 119 -12.87 7.83 6.61
N VAL A 120 -12.01 8.85 6.64
CA VAL A 120 -12.19 10.02 7.52
C VAL A 120 -12.36 11.34 6.79
N ALA A 121 -12.11 11.42 5.49
CA ALA A 121 -12.17 12.67 4.73
C ALA A 121 -12.76 12.45 3.35
N ASP A 122 -13.57 13.43 2.91
CA ASP A 122 -14.16 13.45 1.57
C ASP A 122 -13.18 14.06 0.56
N GLY A 123 -13.30 13.70 -0.69
CA GLY A 123 -12.52 14.27 -1.80
C GLY A 123 -11.96 13.23 -2.74
N VAL A 124 -11.04 13.67 -3.58
CA VAL A 124 -10.31 12.82 -4.52
C VAL A 124 -8.85 12.79 -4.09
N PHE A 125 -8.33 11.60 -3.91
CA PHE A 125 -6.99 11.38 -3.36
C PHE A 125 -6.17 10.47 -4.27
N THR A 126 -4.87 10.70 -4.29
CA THR A 126 -3.93 9.81 -4.96
C THR A 126 -3.39 8.79 -3.97
N ALA A 127 -3.58 7.52 -4.28
CA ALA A 127 -2.95 6.43 -3.56
C ALA A 127 -1.58 6.17 -4.20
N PHE A 128 -0.52 6.64 -3.56
CA PHE A 128 0.86 6.46 -4.02
C PHE A 128 1.26 4.98 -3.97
N PRO A 129 2.25 4.56 -4.78
CA PRO A 129 2.62 3.16 -4.84
C PRO A 129 3.04 2.56 -3.50
N ALA A 130 2.56 1.36 -3.22
CA ALA A 130 3.16 0.53 -2.20
C ALA A 130 4.48 -0.03 -2.73
N LYS A 131 5.45 -0.22 -1.86
CA LYS A 131 6.79 -0.68 -2.22
C LYS A 131 7.16 -1.93 -1.42
N ALA A 132 7.60 -2.96 -2.13
CA ALA A 132 8.31 -4.08 -1.53
C ALA A 132 9.80 -3.95 -1.89
N GLU A 133 10.68 -4.12 -0.93
CA GLU A 133 12.11 -4.01 -1.16
C GLU A 133 12.91 -5.02 -0.33
N ALA A 134 13.97 -5.55 -0.94
CA ALA A 134 14.99 -6.27 -0.20
C ALA A 134 15.94 -5.23 0.39
N MET A 135 15.94 -5.08 1.71
CA MET A 135 16.57 -3.94 2.40
C MET A 135 18.07 -3.82 2.18
N TYR A 136 18.75 -4.94 1.95
CA TYR A 136 20.18 -4.98 1.69
C TYR A 136 20.57 -5.13 0.22
N LEU A 137 19.57 -5.21 -0.66
CA LEU A 137 19.74 -5.28 -2.12
C LEU A 137 18.86 -4.21 -2.76
N PRO A 138 19.29 -2.94 -2.78
CA PRO A 138 18.42 -1.83 -3.20
C PRO A 138 17.93 -1.92 -4.65
N ASP A 139 18.56 -2.71 -5.47
CA ASP A 139 18.12 -2.94 -6.86
C ASP A 139 16.98 -3.97 -6.96
N VAL A 140 16.65 -4.66 -5.84
CA VAL A 140 15.57 -5.65 -5.79
C VAL A 140 14.37 -5.02 -5.09
N PHE A 141 13.36 -4.65 -5.86
CA PHE A 141 12.16 -4.01 -5.35
C PHE A 141 10.97 -4.19 -6.30
N GLY A 142 9.81 -3.80 -5.84
CA GLY A 142 8.59 -3.70 -6.62
C GLY A 142 7.74 -2.53 -6.15
N LEU A 143 7.05 -1.88 -7.08
CA LEU A 143 6.10 -0.82 -6.80
C LEU A 143 4.74 -1.20 -7.35
N SER A 144 3.69 -0.98 -6.56
CA SER A 144 2.31 -1.10 -7.05
C SER A 144 1.96 0.08 -7.97
N ALA A 145 0.90 -0.08 -8.74
CA ALA A 145 0.36 1.02 -9.53
C ALA A 145 -0.19 2.12 -8.61
N THR A 146 -0.17 3.34 -9.11
CA THR A 146 -0.88 4.47 -8.51
C THR A 146 -2.38 4.32 -8.79
N GLN A 147 -3.20 4.66 -7.82
CA GLN A 147 -4.66 4.61 -7.94
C GLN A 147 -5.28 5.93 -7.50
N GLU A 148 -6.43 6.25 -8.06
CA GLU A 148 -7.25 7.37 -7.61
C GLU A 148 -8.34 6.85 -6.68
N ILE A 149 -8.48 7.47 -5.52
CA ILE A 149 -9.47 7.13 -4.50
C ILE A 149 -10.45 8.29 -4.38
N THR A 150 -11.73 8.00 -4.54
CA THR A 150 -12.80 8.97 -4.40
C THR A 150 -13.61 8.70 -3.14
N VAL A 151 -13.86 9.74 -2.35
CA VAL A 151 -14.69 9.66 -1.15
C VAL A 151 -15.79 10.72 -1.23
N GLN A 152 -16.99 10.29 -1.04
CA GLN A 152 -18.19 11.15 -1.04
C GLN A 152 -18.92 11.13 0.30
#